data_dad233002f7f5f94c5d663883306eef4
#
_entry.id   dad233002f7f5f94c5d663883306eef4
#
_cell.length_a   1.000
_cell.length_b   1.000
_cell.length_c   1.000
_cell.angle_alpha   90.00
_cell.angle_beta   90.00
_cell.angle_gamma   90.00
#
_symmetry.space_group_name_H-M   'P 1'
#
loop_
_entity.id
_entity.type
_entity.pdbx_description
1 polymer ?
#
loop_
_entity_poly.entity_id
_entity_poly.type
_entity_poly.pdbx_seq_one_letter_code
_entity_poly.pdbx_strand_id
1 'polypeptide(L)'
;MAEIDVTKADVLRAIETERDWWRAVVDLAAGNGPVTGDEPVNGFWTYREIIGHVNGWRRWTVARLEAAANGTGRPVPPWPAGMADETEAGTDEINAWIMEQSRSMSLDETIAETFSLLDQMRDAVERIPDKRLLTPGVYTDIDPELATYPIGAVVGFSILHVHEEHAPDLQAWLSERIGQHAELPPTPSGFGYED
;
A
#
# COMPACT_ATOMS: atom_id res chain seq x y z
N MET A 1 3.59 -18.02 23.46
CA MET A 1 3.80 -17.36 22.16
C MET A 1 5.09 -16.59 22.28
N ALA A 2 6.05 -16.77 21.38
CA ALA A 2 7.22 -15.90 21.32
C ALA A 2 6.73 -14.52 20.88
N GLU A 3 7.03 -13.49 21.67
CA GLU A 3 6.81 -12.10 21.29
C GLU A 3 7.69 -11.86 20.06
N ILE A 4 7.10 -11.66 18.90
CA ILE A 4 7.86 -11.30 17.69
C ILE A 4 8.29 -9.86 17.90
N ASP A 5 9.56 -9.67 18.19
CA ASP A 5 10.14 -8.36 18.48
C ASP A 5 10.43 -7.67 17.12
N VAL A 6 9.39 -7.06 16.53
CA VAL A 6 9.50 -6.33 15.25
C VAL A 6 10.48 -5.19 15.42
N THR A 7 11.41 -5.09 14.49
CA THR A 7 12.41 -4.01 14.44
C THR A 7 12.11 -3.04 13.29
N LYS A 8 12.68 -1.84 13.36
CA LYS A 8 12.65 -0.89 12.22
C LYS A 8 13.23 -1.49 10.95
N ALA A 9 14.26 -2.33 11.08
CA ALA A 9 14.85 -3.03 9.93
C ALA A 9 13.86 -4.01 9.28
N ASP A 10 12.96 -4.62 10.05
CA ASP A 10 11.92 -5.50 9.51
C ASP A 10 10.87 -4.71 8.74
N VAL A 11 10.45 -3.54 9.26
CA VAL A 11 9.54 -2.63 8.55
C VAL A 11 10.15 -2.14 7.23
N LEU A 12 11.41 -1.73 7.24
CA LEU A 12 12.12 -1.31 6.02
C LEU A 12 12.27 -2.45 5.02
N ARG A 13 12.57 -3.65 5.49
CA ARG A 13 12.66 -4.86 4.64
C ARG A 13 11.32 -5.19 4.01
N ALA A 14 10.21 -5.05 4.73
CA ALA A 14 8.87 -5.28 4.19
C ALA A 14 8.57 -4.32 3.04
N ILE A 15 8.93 -3.03 3.15
CA ILE A 15 8.77 -2.05 2.06
C ILE A 15 9.60 -2.44 0.83
N GLU A 16 10.85 -2.87 1.02
CA GLU A 16 11.71 -3.30 -0.11
C GLU A 16 11.17 -4.56 -0.77
N THR A 17 10.69 -5.54 0.00
CA THR A 17 10.07 -6.76 -0.54
C THR A 17 8.79 -6.44 -1.31
N GLU A 18 7.96 -5.53 -0.81
CA GLU A 18 6.78 -5.03 -1.52
C GLU A 18 7.16 -4.33 -2.82
N ARG A 19 8.23 -3.54 -2.81
CA ARG A 19 8.78 -2.89 -4.01
C ARG A 19 9.19 -3.91 -5.07
N ASP A 20 9.90 -4.97 -4.66
CA ASP A 20 10.35 -6.03 -5.57
C ASP A 20 9.16 -6.84 -6.11
N TRP A 21 8.13 -7.05 -5.29
CA TRP A 21 6.90 -7.68 -5.72
C TRP A 21 6.21 -6.87 -6.83
N TRP A 22 6.02 -5.55 -6.64
CA TRP A 22 5.44 -4.68 -7.67
C TRP A 22 6.28 -4.62 -8.93
N ARG A 23 7.62 -4.64 -8.81
CA ARG A 23 8.50 -4.70 -9.97
C ARG A 23 8.26 -5.98 -10.77
N ALA A 24 8.16 -7.13 -10.09
CA ALA A 24 7.88 -8.40 -10.76
C ALA A 24 6.51 -8.39 -11.46
N VAL A 25 5.47 -7.83 -10.82
CA VAL A 25 4.14 -7.67 -11.45
C VAL A 25 4.22 -6.84 -12.73
N VAL A 26 4.88 -5.68 -12.67
CA VAL A 26 5.03 -4.77 -13.84
C VAL A 26 5.84 -5.42 -14.95
N ASP A 27 6.97 -6.05 -14.62
CA ASP A 27 7.86 -6.70 -15.58
C ASP A 27 7.18 -7.89 -16.27
N LEU A 28 6.45 -8.73 -15.53
CA LEU A 28 5.69 -9.83 -16.09
C LEU A 28 4.55 -9.35 -16.99
N ALA A 29 3.85 -8.30 -16.59
CA ALA A 29 2.79 -7.71 -17.40
C ALA A 29 3.34 -7.18 -18.73
N ALA A 30 4.44 -6.43 -18.70
CA ALA A 30 5.07 -5.83 -19.88
C ALA A 30 5.78 -6.84 -20.79
N GLY A 31 6.37 -7.89 -20.22
CA GLY A 31 7.15 -8.91 -20.96
C GLY A 31 6.33 -9.75 -21.93
N ASN A 32 5.00 -9.73 -21.84
CA ASN A 32 4.08 -10.53 -22.64
C ASN A 32 3.18 -9.73 -23.60
N GLY A 33 3.67 -8.61 -24.07
CA GLY A 33 3.04 -7.73 -25.04
C GLY A 33 2.55 -6.40 -24.42
N PRO A 34 2.03 -5.50 -25.26
CA PRO A 34 1.58 -4.20 -24.79
C PRO A 34 0.52 -4.30 -23.70
N VAL A 35 0.63 -3.44 -22.69
CA VAL A 35 -0.35 -3.25 -21.62
C VAL A 35 -0.81 -1.81 -21.65
N THR A 36 -2.12 -1.59 -21.76
CA THR A 36 -2.71 -0.25 -21.78
C THR A 36 -3.15 0.21 -20.39
N GLY A 37 -3.35 -0.76 -19.48
CA GLY A 37 -3.92 -0.57 -18.16
C GLY A 37 -5.44 -0.73 -18.12
N ASP A 38 -6.11 -0.82 -19.28
CA ASP A 38 -7.56 -0.98 -19.40
C ASP A 38 -7.97 -2.47 -19.47
N GLU A 39 -7.01 -3.37 -19.40
CA GLU A 39 -7.27 -4.81 -19.38
C GLU A 39 -7.98 -5.18 -18.08
N PRO A 40 -9.13 -5.91 -18.16
CA PRO A 40 -9.81 -6.39 -16.96
C PRO A 40 -8.95 -7.43 -16.24
N VAL A 41 -8.75 -7.25 -14.94
CA VAL A 41 -8.03 -8.21 -14.08
C VAL A 41 -9.02 -9.17 -13.44
N ASN A 42 -10.13 -8.62 -12.94
CA ASN A 42 -11.28 -9.38 -12.48
C ASN A 42 -12.56 -8.75 -13.07
N GLY A 43 -13.74 -9.24 -12.73
CA GLY A 43 -15.00 -8.73 -13.30
C GLY A 43 -15.34 -7.28 -12.95
N PHE A 44 -14.55 -6.61 -12.12
CA PHE A 44 -14.84 -5.28 -11.57
C PHE A 44 -13.75 -4.25 -11.86
N TRP A 45 -12.47 -4.65 -11.93
CA TRP A 45 -11.32 -3.77 -11.93
C TRP A 45 -10.38 -4.05 -13.10
N THR A 46 -9.87 -2.98 -13.70
CA THR A 46 -8.76 -3.04 -14.67
C THR A 46 -7.41 -3.04 -13.95
N TYR A 47 -6.36 -3.39 -14.68
CA TYR A 47 -4.99 -3.38 -14.14
C TYR A 47 -4.59 -2.02 -13.58
N ARG A 48 -4.86 -0.93 -14.32
CA ARG A 48 -4.58 0.45 -13.87
C ARG A 48 -5.41 0.82 -12.64
N GLU A 49 -6.67 0.42 -12.59
CA GLU A 49 -7.56 0.74 -11.48
C GLU A 49 -7.11 0.07 -10.17
N ILE A 50 -6.64 -1.18 -10.20
CA ILE A 50 -6.07 -1.84 -9.02
C ILE A 50 -4.85 -1.07 -8.52
N ILE A 51 -3.89 -0.74 -9.42
CA ILE A 51 -2.69 0.01 -9.03
C ILE A 51 -3.07 1.37 -8.46
N GLY A 52 -3.98 2.10 -9.13
CA GLY A 52 -4.45 3.41 -8.69
C GLY A 52 -5.17 3.39 -7.34
N HIS A 53 -5.99 2.35 -7.09
CA HIS A 53 -6.64 2.12 -5.81
C HIS A 53 -5.63 1.94 -4.69
N VAL A 54 -4.68 1.04 -4.87
CA VAL A 54 -3.59 0.81 -3.90
C VAL A 54 -2.80 2.09 -3.65
N ASN A 55 -2.47 2.85 -4.69
CA ASN A 55 -1.77 4.13 -4.56
C ASN A 55 -2.57 5.16 -3.76
N GLY A 56 -3.89 5.20 -3.93
CA GLY A 56 -4.77 6.09 -3.16
C GLY A 56 -4.65 5.86 -1.64
N TRP A 57 -4.72 4.61 -1.21
CA TRP A 57 -4.53 4.25 0.20
C TRP A 57 -3.09 4.42 0.68
N ARG A 58 -2.09 4.18 -0.18
CA ARG A 58 -0.68 4.45 0.14
C ARG A 58 -0.40 5.94 0.36
N ARG A 59 -1.04 6.85 -0.38
CA ARG A 59 -0.93 8.29 -0.10
C ARG A 59 -1.33 8.62 1.34
N TRP A 60 -2.38 7.98 1.85
CA TRP A 60 -2.80 8.15 3.24
C TRP A 60 -1.77 7.58 4.23
N THR A 61 -1.23 6.39 3.94
CA THR A 61 -0.16 5.79 4.73
C THR A 61 1.07 6.70 4.77
N VAL A 62 1.52 7.22 3.63
CA VAL A 62 2.64 8.17 3.53
C VAL A 62 2.36 9.43 4.33
N ALA A 63 1.17 10.01 4.20
CA ALA A 63 0.80 11.23 4.94
C ALA A 63 0.91 11.05 6.46
N ARG A 64 0.47 9.91 6.98
CA ARG A 64 0.60 9.59 8.42
C ARG A 64 2.05 9.39 8.85
N LEU A 65 2.85 8.69 8.07
CA LEU A 65 4.28 8.50 8.35
C LEU A 65 5.06 9.82 8.29
N GLU A 66 4.78 10.67 7.29
CA GLU A 66 5.38 11.99 7.17
C GLU A 66 5.01 12.89 8.36
N ALA A 67 3.75 12.87 8.78
CA ALA A 67 3.31 13.61 9.97
C ALA A 67 4.04 13.12 11.23
N ALA A 68 4.23 11.81 11.39
CA ALA A 68 4.99 11.23 12.50
C ALA A 68 6.47 11.63 12.46
N ALA A 69 7.10 11.59 11.28
CA ALA A 69 8.50 11.95 11.09
C ALA A 69 8.76 13.44 11.37
N ASN A 70 7.81 14.31 11.02
CA ASN A 70 7.94 15.77 11.15
C ASN A 70 7.29 16.33 12.43
N GLY A 71 6.51 15.53 13.17
CA GLY A 71 5.82 15.97 14.39
C GLY A 71 4.72 17.02 14.13
N THR A 72 3.97 16.88 13.04
CA THR A 72 2.98 17.88 12.59
C THR A 72 1.54 17.62 13.01
N GLY A 73 1.27 16.53 13.76
CA GLY A 73 -0.09 16.09 14.13
C GLY A 73 -0.87 15.51 12.94
N ARG A 74 -2.20 15.41 13.08
CA ARG A 74 -3.08 14.73 12.08
C ARG A 74 -2.94 15.37 10.69
N PRO A 75 -2.53 14.61 9.68
CA PRO A 75 -2.47 15.10 8.32
C PRO A 75 -3.89 15.25 7.72
N VAL A 76 -4.01 16.07 6.69
CA VAL A 76 -5.23 16.13 5.89
C VAL A 76 -5.29 14.87 5.01
N PRO A 77 -6.40 14.11 5.04
CA PRO A 77 -6.56 12.98 4.13
C PRO A 77 -6.44 13.39 2.66
N PRO A 78 -5.97 12.50 1.76
CA PRO A 78 -5.82 12.83 0.34
C PRO A 78 -7.15 12.93 -0.43
N TRP A 79 -8.27 12.58 0.19
CA TRP A 79 -9.62 12.65 -0.36
C TRP A 79 -10.39 13.88 0.13
N PRO A 80 -11.52 14.26 -0.53
CA PRO A 80 -12.34 15.43 -0.16
C PRO A 80 -12.83 15.39 1.28
N ALA A 81 -12.89 16.57 1.89
CA ALA A 81 -13.44 16.72 3.24
C ALA A 81 -14.89 16.21 3.29
N GLY A 82 -15.19 15.43 4.34
CA GLY A 82 -16.51 14.82 4.56
C GLY A 82 -16.60 13.35 4.17
N MET A 83 -15.63 12.81 3.44
CA MET A 83 -15.44 11.37 3.31
C MET A 83 -14.69 10.84 4.54
N ALA A 84 -15.20 9.74 5.10
CA ALA A 84 -14.66 9.16 6.34
C ALA A 84 -14.39 7.66 6.14
N ASP A 85 -13.21 7.20 6.51
CA ASP A 85 -12.76 5.81 6.38
C ASP A 85 -13.18 4.90 7.56
N GLU A 86 -13.87 5.46 8.56
CA GLU A 86 -14.31 4.71 9.74
C GLU A 86 -15.56 3.84 9.49
N THR A 87 -16.19 3.92 8.32
CA THR A 87 -17.37 3.14 7.96
C THR A 87 -17.24 2.48 6.60
N GLU A 88 -17.88 1.32 6.40
CA GLU A 88 -17.90 0.63 5.11
C GLU A 88 -18.39 1.55 3.97
N ALA A 89 -19.51 2.26 4.18
CA ALA A 89 -20.04 3.20 3.18
C ALA A 89 -19.08 4.35 2.85
N GLY A 90 -18.37 4.88 3.86
CA GLY A 90 -17.37 5.93 3.65
C GLY A 90 -16.13 5.39 2.93
N THR A 91 -15.71 4.17 3.24
CA THR A 91 -14.63 3.48 2.52
C THR A 91 -14.99 3.28 1.05
N ASP A 92 -16.26 2.89 0.76
CA ASP A 92 -16.74 2.75 -0.62
C ASP A 92 -16.74 4.09 -1.38
N GLU A 93 -17.13 5.19 -0.73
CA GLU A 93 -17.07 6.53 -1.31
C GLU A 93 -15.63 6.95 -1.63
N ILE A 94 -14.69 6.68 -0.71
CA ILE A 94 -13.26 6.94 -0.90
C ILE A 94 -12.72 6.10 -2.05
N ASN A 95 -13.05 4.81 -2.10
CA ASN A 95 -12.64 3.91 -3.18
C ASN A 95 -13.14 4.41 -4.54
N ALA A 96 -14.40 4.81 -4.64
CA ALA A 96 -14.97 5.37 -5.87
C ALA A 96 -14.25 6.66 -6.30
N TRP A 97 -13.90 7.53 -5.34
CA TRP A 97 -13.15 8.75 -5.61
C TRP A 97 -11.72 8.44 -6.09
N ILE A 98 -11.00 7.53 -5.43
CA ILE A 98 -9.65 7.10 -5.83
C ILE A 98 -9.68 6.55 -7.26
N MET A 99 -10.67 5.72 -7.58
CA MET A 99 -10.85 5.15 -8.92
C MET A 99 -11.02 6.24 -9.98
N GLU A 100 -11.84 7.25 -9.72
CA GLU A 100 -12.05 8.35 -10.66
C GLU A 100 -10.76 9.15 -10.88
N GLN A 101 -9.95 9.37 -9.82
CA GLN A 101 -8.64 10.01 -9.97
C GLN A 101 -7.67 9.17 -10.80
N SER A 102 -7.62 7.86 -10.58
CA SER A 102 -6.72 6.95 -11.31
C SER A 102 -7.03 6.88 -12.82
N ARG A 103 -8.29 7.03 -13.21
CA ARG A 103 -8.71 7.05 -14.63
C ARG A 103 -8.13 8.23 -15.41
N SER A 104 -7.80 9.32 -14.74
CA SER A 104 -7.20 10.50 -15.35
C SER A 104 -5.68 10.36 -15.60
N MET A 105 -5.05 9.34 -15.05
CA MET A 105 -3.62 9.07 -15.17
C MET A 105 -3.35 8.00 -16.24
N SER A 106 -2.22 8.10 -16.93
CA SER A 106 -1.71 7.01 -17.77
C SER A 106 -1.22 5.84 -16.89
N LEU A 107 -1.10 4.64 -17.48
CA LEU A 107 -0.55 3.49 -16.77
C LEU A 107 0.87 3.76 -16.26
N ASP A 108 1.72 4.38 -17.09
CA ASP A 108 3.10 4.71 -16.72
C ASP A 108 3.17 5.67 -15.52
N GLU A 109 2.30 6.70 -15.49
CA GLU A 109 2.19 7.61 -14.35
C GLU A 109 1.73 6.89 -13.08
N THR A 110 0.75 6.00 -13.21
CA THR A 110 0.23 5.22 -12.07
C THR A 110 1.30 4.26 -11.52
N ILE A 111 2.05 3.59 -12.40
CA ILE A 111 3.18 2.72 -12.00
C ILE A 111 4.31 3.55 -11.36
N ALA A 112 4.69 4.67 -11.96
CA ALA A 112 5.73 5.53 -11.40
C ALA A 112 5.36 6.05 -10.00
N GLU A 113 4.09 6.36 -9.78
CA GLU A 113 3.58 6.76 -8.48
C GLU A 113 3.71 5.64 -7.44
N THR A 114 3.44 4.37 -7.80
CA THR A 114 3.61 3.22 -6.89
C THR A 114 5.02 3.20 -6.30
N PHE A 115 6.04 3.30 -7.14
CA PHE A 115 7.42 3.28 -6.69
C PHE A 115 7.80 4.54 -5.90
N SER A 116 7.29 5.70 -6.30
CA SER A 116 7.49 6.96 -5.57
C SER A 116 6.91 6.90 -4.16
N LEU A 117 5.70 6.34 -4.00
CA LEU A 117 5.06 6.21 -2.68
C LEU A 117 5.81 5.22 -1.78
N LEU A 118 6.33 4.11 -2.32
CA LEU A 118 7.16 3.18 -1.57
C LEU A 118 8.49 3.82 -1.13
N ASP A 119 9.12 4.65 -1.97
CA ASP A 119 10.30 5.43 -1.59
C ASP A 119 9.98 6.43 -0.47
N GLN A 120 8.85 7.14 -0.57
CA GLN A 120 8.40 8.08 0.47
C GLN A 120 8.10 7.35 1.80
N MET A 121 7.47 6.18 1.76
CA MET A 121 7.24 5.36 2.96
C MET A 121 8.56 4.99 3.62
N ARG A 122 9.53 4.49 2.85
CA ARG A 122 10.87 4.13 3.34
C ARG A 122 11.54 5.34 3.99
N ASP A 123 11.61 6.47 3.27
CA ASP A 123 12.30 7.68 3.74
C ASP A 123 11.64 8.24 5.01
N ALA A 124 10.32 8.18 5.14
CA ALA A 124 9.62 8.58 6.35
C ALA A 124 9.93 7.64 7.53
N VAL A 125 9.89 6.31 7.32
CA VAL A 125 10.24 5.31 8.33
C VAL A 125 11.67 5.50 8.81
N GLU A 126 12.64 5.74 7.91
CA GLU A 126 14.04 6.00 8.28
C GLU A 126 14.18 7.19 9.25
N ARG A 127 13.40 8.27 9.05
CA ARG A 127 13.45 9.48 9.89
C ARG A 127 12.77 9.33 11.25
N ILE A 128 11.81 8.41 11.40
CA ILE A 128 11.14 8.18 12.69
C ILE A 128 12.08 7.42 13.63
N PRO A 129 12.37 7.88 14.86
CA PRO A 129 13.18 7.14 15.82
C PRO A 129 12.57 5.76 16.13
N ASP A 130 13.41 4.70 16.21
CA ASP A 130 12.98 3.30 16.36
C ASP A 130 11.95 3.10 17.47
N LYS A 131 12.25 3.62 18.67
CA LYS A 131 11.33 3.51 19.80
C LYS A 131 9.96 4.16 19.52
N ARG A 132 9.93 5.26 18.79
CA ARG A 132 8.67 5.94 18.46
C ARG A 132 7.91 5.23 17.34
N LEU A 133 8.65 4.65 16.39
CA LEU A 133 8.08 3.87 15.28
C LEU A 133 7.31 2.64 15.79
N LEU A 134 7.84 2.00 16.85
CA LEU A 134 7.40 0.68 17.32
C LEU A 134 6.63 0.72 18.65
N THR A 135 6.34 1.89 19.22
CA THR A 135 5.58 2.00 20.46
C THR A 135 4.14 2.45 20.19
N PRO A 136 3.11 1.66 20.57
CA PRO A 136 1.71 2.09 20.52
C PRO A 136 1.46 3.36 21.35
N GLY A 137 0.46 4.13 20.98
CA GLY A 137 0.01 5.30 21.72
C GLY A 137 0.87 6.57 21.58
N VAL A 138 1.97 6.50 20.81
CA VAL A 138 2.88 7.66 20.65
C VAL A 138 2.32 8.72 19.71
N TYR A 139 1.46 8.33 18.77
CA TYR A 139 0.96 9.18 17.67
C TYR A 139 -0.57 9.24 17.59
N THR A 140 -1.24 9.22 18.74
CA THR A 140 -2.72 9.31 18.83
C THR A 140 -3.28 10.64 18.34
N ASP A 141 -2.44 11.66 18.23
CA ASP A 141 -2.74 12.96 17.63
C ASP A 141 -2.75 12.93 16.09
N ILE A 142 -2.12 11.91 15.49
CA ILE A 142 -2.17 11.65 14.05
C ILE A 142 -3.42 10.82 13.70
N ASP A 143 -3.61 9.73 14.45
CA ASP A 143 -4.71 8.81 14.25
C ASP A 143 -5.08 8.18 15.61
N PRO A 144 -6.34 8.28 16.08
CA PRO A 144 -6.78 7.68 17.33
C PRO A 144 -6.55 6.16 17.42
N GLU A 145 -6.59 5.43 16.31
CA GLU A 145 -6.35 3.99 16.26
C GLU A 145 -4.92 3.63 16.68
N LEU A 146 -3.96 4.56 16.52
CA LEU A 146 -2.59 4.40 16.99
C LEU A 146 -2.46 4.36 18.52
N ALA A 147 -3.57 4.44 19.27
CA ALA A 147 -3.58 4.12 20.69
C ALA A 147 -3.24 2.63 20.93
N THR A 148 -3.64 1.75 20.02
CA THR A 148 -3.45 0.28 20.13
C THR A 148 -2.31 -0.24 19.24
N TYR A 149 -1.96 0.49 18.19
CA TYR A 149 -0.91 0.11 17.25
C TYR A 149 0.23 1.14 17.22
N PRO A 150 1.48 0.71 16.98
CA PRO A 150 2.55 1.65 16.66
C PRO A 150 2.36 2.22 15.25
N ILE A 151 2.92 3.40 14.98
CA ILE A 151 2.82 4.00 13.62
C ILE A 151 3.46 3.13 12.54
N GLY A 152 4.44 2.30 12.86
CA GLY A 152 5.02 1.32 11.93
C GLY A 152 4.01 0.30 11.40
N ALA A 153 2.92 0.04 12.14
CA ALA A 153 1.86 -0.89 11.71
C ALA A 153 1.13 -0.44 10.45
N VAL A 154 1.03 0.87 10.19
CA VAL A 154 0.36 1.38 8.99
C VAL A 154 1.04 0.92 7.69
N VAL A 155 2.35 0.61 7.75
CA VAL A 155 3.08 -0.02 6.65
C VAL A 155 2.59 -1.44 6.43
N GLY A 156 2.49 -2.23 7.51
CA GLY A 156 1.97 -3.59 7.48
C GLY A 156 0.56 -3.66 6.91
N PHE A 157 -0.36 -2.83 7.42
CA PHE A 157 -1.73 -2.78 6.91
C PHE A 157 -1.81 -2.42 5.42
N SER A 158 -0.97 -1.47 4.96
CA SER A 158 -0.90 -1.12 3.54
C SER A 158 -0.42 -2.28 2.66
N ILE A 159 0.52 -3.10 3.15
CA ILE A 159 1.04 -4.27 2.45
C ILE A 159 0.01 -5.41 2.47
N LEU A 160 -0.55 -5.73 3.64
CA LEU A 160 -1.57 -6.78 3.78
C LEU A 160 -2.77 -6.53 2.89
N HIS A 161 -3.27 -5.30 2.81
CA HIS A 161 -4.36 -4.94 1.90
C HIS A 161 -4.07 -5.35 0.44
N VAL A 162 -2.84 -5.14 -0.05
CA VAL A 162 -2.46 -5.57 -1.40
C VAL A 162 -2.49 -7.08 -1.53
N HIS A 163 -1.87 -7.78 -0.58
CA HIS A 163 -1.63 -9.22 -0.71
C HIS A 163 -2.85 -10.06 -0.39
N GLU A 164 -3.76 -9.60 0.45
CA GLU A 164 -5.00 -10.29 0.77
C GLU A 164 -6.10 -10.01 -0.25
N GLU A 165 -6.22 -8.74 -0.70
CA GLU A 165 -7.37 -8.32 -1.51
C GLU A 165 -7.09 -8.31 -3.01
N HIS A 166 -5.84 -8.06 -3.44
CA HIS A 166 -5.55 -7.81 -4.86
C HIS A 166 -4.53 -8.76 -5.48
N ALA A 167 -3.58 -9.28 -4.71
CA ALA A 167 -2.52 -10.14 -5.26
C ALA A 167 -3.05 -11.43 -5.88
N PRO A 168 -4.08 -12.13 -5.33
CA PRO A 168 -4.65 -13.32 -5.96
C PRO A 168 -5.18 -13.04 -7.37
N ASP A 169 -5.90 -11.94 -7.56
CA ASP A 169 -6.46 -11.55 -8.84
C ASP A 169 -5.37 -11.15 -9.84
N LEU A 170 -4.39 -10.38 -9.40
CA LEU A 170 -3.24 -9.99 -10.23
C LEU A 170 -2.43 -11.23 -10.66
N GLN A 171 -2.20 -12.17 -9.76
CA GLN A 171 -1.48 -13.41 -10.09
C GLN A 171 -2.26 -14.28 -11.07
N ALA A 172 -3.58 -14.40 -10.92
CA ALA A 172 -4.44 -15.14 -11.84
C ALA A 172 -4.41 -14.49 -13.24
N TRP A 173 -4.59 -13.17 -13.32
CA TRP A 173 -4.53 -12.42 -14.56
C TRP A 173 -3.17 -12.52 -15.26
N LEU A 174 -2.06 -12.39 -14.52
CA LEU A 174 -0.71 -12.57 -15.06
C LEU A 174 -0.51 -13.98 -15.58
N SER A 175 -0.97 -15.00 -14.84
CA SER A 175 -0.84 -16.41 -15.25
C SER A 175 -1.57 -16.70 -16.57
N GLU A 176 -2.78 -16.15 -16.74
CA GLU A 176 -3.52 -16.22 -17.99
C GLU A 176 -2.76 -15.54 -19.13
N ARG A 177 -2.26 -14.32 -18.88
CA ARG A 177 -1.54 -13.51 -19.85
C ARG A 177 -0.26 -14.17 -20.36
N ILE A 178 0.50 -14.84 -19.47
CA ILE A 178 1.76 -15.51 -19.84
C ILE A 178 1.58 -16.97 -20.26
N GLY A 179 0.36 -17.53 -20.14
CA GLY A 179 0.05 -18.91 -20.50
C GLY A 179 0.65 -19.97 -19.57
N GLN A 180 1.08 -19.59 -18.37
CA GLN A 180 1.62 -20.46 -17.33
C GLN A 180 1.46 -19.82 -15.96
N HIS A 181 1.71 -20.56 -14.87
CA HIS A 181 1.68 -19.98 -13.52
C HIS A 181 2.68 -18.81 -13.38
N ALA A 182 2.19 -17.64 -12.97
CA ALA A 182 3.02 -16.48 -12.70
C ALA A 182 3.74 -16.65 -11.35
N GLU A 183 5.07 -16.73 -11.40
CA GLU A 183 5.89 -16.78 -10.20
C GLU A 183 6.18 -15.35 -9.72
N LEU A 184 5.47 -14.93 -8.67
CA LEU A 184 5.71 -13.66 -7.98
C LEU A 184 6.57 -13.89 -6.73
N PRO A 185 7.34 -12.88 -6.29
CA PRO A 185 8.03 -12.94 -5.01
C PRO A 185 7.04 -13.24 -3.87
N PRO A 186 7.51 -13.86 -2.77
CA PRO A 186 6.64 -14.13 -1.64
C PRO A 186 6.09 -12.82 -1.03
N THR A 187 4.89 -12.93 -0.45
CA THR A 187 4.31 -11.84 0.35
C THR A 187 5.30 -11.41 1.43
N PRO A 188 5.52 -10.10 1.62
CA PRO A 188 6.31 -9.62 2.74
C PRO A 188 5.75 -10.15 4.07
N SER A 189 6.64 -10.61 4.94
CA SER A 189 6.28 -11.18 6.24
C SER A 189 7.22 -10.69 7.33
N GLY A 190 6.89 -10.94 8.60
CA GLY A 190 7.75 -10.63 9.75
C GLY A 190 7.66 -9.18 10.24
N PHE A 191 6.61 -8.44 9.88
CA PHE A 191 6.35 -7.10 10.44
C PHE A 191 5.36 -7.11 11.63
N GLY A 192 4.99 -8.31 12.15
CA GLY A 192 4.34 -8.49 13.44
C GLY A 192 2.83 -8.20 13.49
N TYR A 193 2.16 -8.08 12.36
CA TYR A 193 0.71 -7.82 12.23
C TYR A 193 0.02 -8.88 11.38
N GLU A 194 0.66 -10.05 11.26
CA GLU A 194 0.11 -11.25 10.64
C GLU A 194 -0.69 -12.00 11.72
N ASP A 195 -1.93 -12.40 11.43
CA ASP A 195 -2.78 -13.21 12.33
C ASP A 195 -2.23 -14.63 12.55
#